data_cd18115791b1fa565c11bf297e8d69e6
#
_entry.id   cd18115791b1fa565c11bf297e8d69e6
#
_cell.length_a   1.000
_cell.length_b   1.000
_cell.length_c   1.000
_cell.angle_alpha   90.00
_cell.angle_beta   90.00
_cell.angle_gamma   90.00
#
_symmetry.space_group_name_H-M   'P 1'
#
loop_
_entity.id
_entity.type
_entity.pdbx_description
1 polymer ?
#
loop_
_entity_poly.entity_id
_entity_poly.type
_entity_poly.pdbx_seq_one_letter_code
_entity_poly.pdbx_strand_id
1 'polypeptide(L)'
;MNIRLILAAAAATMLAGCSSLKDGEYNLSLVTTGDGHGSWFYKPFSENGSARSSLLAQSQYVNELRAEKGADNVILVDAGDNFLGSNATFYYDYADTLSPYLYPRLASYMKYDAVAAGHCDFEAGHGVYDRAAETFRKEGIPFLAGNVVRTDNGKRYFQTGTIVKKNGVKVAILGYTNADNAALMDKSAYSGLE
;
A
#
# COMPACT_ATOMS: atom_id res chain seq x y z
N MET A 1 -39.86 24.17 23.73
CA MET A 1 -38.63 23.36 23.80
C MET A 1 -37.47 24.28 23.51
N ASN A 2 -36.64 24.57 24.50
CA ASN A 2 -35.66 25.65 24.46
C ASN A 2 -34.45 25.29 23.56
N ILE A 3 -34.18 26.09 22.53
CA ILE A 3 -33.02 25.95 21.60
C ILE A 3 -31.69 25.77 22.33
N ARG A 4 -31.54 26.37 23.52
CA ARG A 4 -30.33 26.18 24.38
C ARG A 4 -30.15 24.76 24.91
N LEU A 5 -31.23 23.99 25.15
CA LEU A 5 -31.15 22.59 25.55
C LEU A 5 -30.77 21.67 24.38
N ILE A 6 -31.20 22.03 23.16
CA ILE A 6 -30.84 21.24 21.95
C ILE A 6 -29.38 21.43 21.61
N LEU A 7 -28.85 22.67 21.73
CA LEU A 7 -27.42 22.95 21.52
C LEU A 7 -26.52 22.31 22.57
N ALA A 8 -26.95 22.21 23.85
CA ALA A 8 -26.20 21.53 24.88
C ALA A 8 -26.18 20.01 24.68
N ALA A 9 -27.29 19.40 24.21
CA ALA A 9 -27.36 17.99 23.89
C ALA A 9 -26.51 17.64 22.66
N ALA A 10 -26.48 18.49 21.63
CA ALA A 10 -25.62 18.30 20.44
C ALA A 10 -24.13 18.44 20.77
N ALA A 11 -23.74 19.37 21.67
CA ALA A 11 -22.37 19.49 22.13
C ALA A 11 -21.92 18.30 23.00
N ALA A 12 -22.81 17.74 23.82
CA ALA A 12 -22.51 16.56 24.65
C ALA A 12 -22.32 15.28 23.79
N THR A 13 -23.04 15.15 22.67
CA THR A 13 -22.89 14.01 21.75
C THR A 13 -21.61 14.09 20.91
N MET A 14 -21.07 15.28 20.64
CA MET A 14 -19.78 15.42 19.96
C MET A 14 -18.57 15.09 20.85
N LEU A 15 -18.70 15.18 22.17
CA LEU A 15 -17.65 14.79 23.13
C LEU A 15 -17.59 13.30 23.43
N ALA A 16 -18.66 12.54 23.12
CA ALA A 16 -18.70 11.09 23.34
C ALA A 16 -17.99 10.26 22.25
N GLY A 17 -17.43 10.90 21.23
CA GLY A 17 -16.79 10.23 20.08
C GLY A 17 -15.31 9.86 20.26
N CYS A 18 -14.63 10.28 21.32
CA CYS A 18 -13.30 9.81 21.67
C CYS A 18 -13.42 8.61 22.63
N SER A 19 -13.65 7.41 22.08
CA SER A 19 -13.37 6.22 22.87
C SER A 19 -11.85 6.19 23.09
N SER A 20 -11.41 6.65 24.27
CA SER A 20 -10.05 6.40 24.72
C SER A 20 -9.84 4.88 24.70
N LEU A 21 -8.68 4.44 24.22
CA LEU A 21 -8.27 3.05 24.40
C LEU A 21 -8.38 2.74 25.89
N LYS A 22 -8.96 1.59 26.22
CA LYS A 22 -8.94 1.10 27.61
C LYS A 22 -7.51 0.74 27.96
N ASP A 23 -7.11 0.99 29.21
CA ASP A 23 -5.84 0.49 29.71
C ASP A 23 -5.80 -1.04 29.56
N GLY A 24 -4.69 -1.55 29.00
CA GLY A 24 -4.54 -2.96 28.72
C GLY A 24 -3.39 -3.28 27.79
N GLU A 25 -3.16 -4.55 27.56
CA GLU A 25 -2.19 -5.05 26.59
C GLU A 25 -2.88 -5.31 25.24
N TYR A 26 -2.28 -4.83 24.16
CA TYR A 26 -2.77 -4.99 22.80
C TYR A 26 -1.72 -5.73 21.98
N ASN A 27 -2.07 -6.93 21.52
CA ASN A 27 -1.19 -7.76 20.70
C ASN A 27 -1.59 -7.60 19.23
N LEU A 28 -0.71 -6.99 18.44
CA LEU A 28 -0.87 -6.83 16.99
C LEU A 28 0.24 -7.60 16.25
N SER A 29 -0.12 -8.28 15.19
CA SER A 29 0.80 -8.97 14.29
C SER A 29 1.06 -8.08 13.07
N LEU A 30 2.32 -7.72 12.84
CA LEU A 30 2.75 -7.02 11.62
C LEU A 30 3.30 -8.04 10.63
N VAL A 31 2.70 -8.08 9.45
CA VAL A 31 3.19 -8.84 8.30
C VAL A 31 3.66 -7.85 7.25
N THR A 32 4.85 -8.03 6.77
CA THR A 32 5.43 -7.22 5.69
C THR A 32 5.82 -8.12 4.53
N THR A 33 5.52 -7.66 3.33
CA THR A 33 5.98 -8.23 2.06
C THR A 33 6.84 -7.19 1.33
N GLY A 34 7.51 -7.57 0.27
CA GLY A 34 8.32 -6.70 -0.57
C GLY A 34 9.08 -7.53 -1.58
N ASP A 35 9.75 -6.89 -2.53
CA ASP A 35 10.55 -7.54 -3.58
C ASP A 35 9.77 -8.62 -4.34
N GLY A 36 8.49 -8.35 -4.58
CA GLY A 36 7.59 -9.30 -5.24
C GLY A 36 7.90 -9.48 -6.71
N HIS A 37 8.43 -8.44 -7.37
CA HIS A 37 8.88 -8.43 -8.77
C HIS A 37 7.90 -9.11 -9.73
N GLY A 38 6.57 -8.96 -9.46
CA GLY A 38 5.52 -9.57 -10.27
C GLY A 38 5.34 -11.08 -10.08
N SER A 39 5.92 -11.68 -9.04
CA SER A 39 5.66 -13.09 -8.66
C SER A 39 4.29 -13.24 -8.02
N TRP A 40 3.22 -12.98 -8.81
CA TRP A 40 1.85 -12.95 -8.27
C TRP A 40 1.21 -14.33 -8.21
N PHE A 41 1.64 -15.29 -9.06
CA PHE A 41 1.04 -16.60 -9.22
C PHE A 41 2.02 -17.74 -8.93
N TYR A 42 1.51 -18.95 -8.63
CA TYR A 42 2.32 -20.12 -8.29
C TYR A 42 3.27 -20.59 -9.39
N LYS A 43 2.92 -20.37 -10.65
CA LYS A 43 3.74 -20.79 -11.80
C LYS A 43 4.26 -19.54 -12.50
N PRO A 44 5.53 -19.16 -12.32
CA PRO A 44 6.16 -18.25 -13.25
C PRO A 44 6.13 -18.90 -14.64
N PHE A 45 5.92 -18.12 -15.68
CA PHE A 45 5.97 -18.58 -17.07
C PHE A 45 7.43 -18.88 -17.51
N SER A 46 8.27 -19.41 -16.63
CA SER A 46 9.63 -19.82 -16.89
C SER A 46 9.76 -21.33 -16.66
N GLU A 47 10.45 -22.01 -17.55
CA GLU A 47 10.56 -23.47 -17.58
C GLU A 47 11.22 -24.10 -16.32
N ASN A 48 11.85 -23.34 -15.45
CA ASN A 48 12.75 -23.84 -14.41
C ASN A 48 12.30 -23.64 -12.96
N GLY A 49 11.05 -23.27 -12.67
CA GLY A 49 10.76 -23.00 -11.29
C GLY A 49 9.31 -23.09 -10.83
N SER A 50 9.09 -23.90 -9.82
CA SER A 50 8.05 -23.60 -8.85
C SER A 50 8.48 -22.33 -8.11
N ALA A 51 7.78 -21.21 -8.29
CA ALA A 51 7.96 -20.06 -7.41
C ALA A 51 7.69 -20.54 -5.98
N ARG A 52 8.71 -20.57 -5.16
CA ARG A 52 8.60 -20.99 -3.75
C ARG A 52 7.87 -19.93 -2.92
N SER A 53 7.83 -18.68 -3.42
CA SER A 53 7.04 -17.61 -2.85
C SER A 53 6.31 -16.88 -3.96
N SER A 54 5.02 -16.72 -3.83
CA SER A 54 4.20 -15.90 -4.70
C SER A 54 3.22 -15.11 -3.85
N LEU A 55 2.67 -14.05 -4.41
CA LEU A 55 1.62 -13.30 -3.72
C LEU A 55 0.44 -14.21 -3.32
N LEU A 56 0.14 -15.21 -4.15
CA LEU A 56 -0.92 -16.19 -3.84
C LEU A 56 -0.55 -17.08 -2.63
N ALA A 57 0.71 -17.51 -2.50
CA ALA A 57 1.16 -18.25 -1.32
C ALA A 57 1.17 -17.37 -0.06
N GLN A 58 1.60 -16.12 -0.20
CA GLN A 58 1.54 -15.12 0.88
C GLN A 58 0.10 -14.86 1.31
N SER A 59 -0.85 -14.81 0.37
CA SER A 59 -2.29 -14.66 0.66
C SER A 59 -2.82 -15.79 1.53
N GLN A 60 -2.43 -17.02 1.25
CA GLN A 60 -2.80 -18.16 2.07
C GLN A 60 -2.30 -18.00 3.51
N TYR A 61 -1.01 -17.73 3.69
CA TYR A 61 -0.42 -17.50 5.00
C TYR A 61 -1.11 -16.38 5.79
N VAL A 62 -1.36 -15.24 5.13
CA VAL A 62 -2.03 -14.09 5.77
C VAL A 62 -3.45 -14.45 6.20
N ASN A 63 -4.17 -15.23 5.39
CA ASN A 63 -5.53 -15.67 5.75
C ASN A 63 -5.52 -16.64 6.94
N GLU A 64 -4.57 -17.57 6.99
CA GLU A 64 -4.36 -18.47 8.12
C GLU A 64 -4.04 -17.68 9.41
N LEU A 65 -3.13 -16.70 9.32
CA LEU A 65 -2.79 -15.84 10.45
C LEU A 65 -3.98 -14.99 10.92
N ARG A 66 -4.78 -14.46 10.00
CA ARG A 66 -6.00 -13.72 10.34
C ARG A 66 -7.06 -14.61 10.99
N ALA A 67 -7.15 -15.86 10.56
CA ALA A 67 -8.05 -16.84 11.21
C ALA A 67 -7.59 -17.19 12.64
N GLU A 68 -6.29 -17.29 12.87
CA GLU A 68 -5.71 -17.61 14.17
C GLU A 68 -5.76 -16.41 15.14
N LYS A 69 -5.33 -15.23 14.70
CA LYS A 69 -5.14 -14.05 15.56
C LYS A 69 -6.33 -13.11 15.60
N GLY A 70 -7.29 -13.27 14.66
CA GLY A 70 -8.33 -12.30 14.37
C GLY A 70 -7.86 -11.24 13.36
N ALA A 71 -8.70 -10.94 12.37
CA ALA A 71 -8.35 -10.04 11.26
C ALA A 71 -7.96 -8.63 11.75
N ASP A 72 -8.62 -8.15 12.81
CA ASP A 72 -8.34 -6.82 13.39
C ASP A 72 -7.01 -6.76 14.18
N ASN A 73 -6.36 -7.89 14.41
CA ASN A 73 -5.05 -7.95 15.04
C ASN A 73 -3.90 -8.09 14.05
N VAL A 74 -4.18 -8.12 12.74
CA VAL A 74 -3.16 -8.28 11.70
C VAL A 74 -3.06 -7.00 10.87
N ILE A 75 -1.86 -6.45 10.81
CA ILE A 75 -1.46 -5.35 9.93
C ILE A 75 -0.69 -5.97 8.78
N LEU A 76 -1.10 -5.71 7.54
CA LEU A 76 -0.43 -6.19 6.34
C LEU A 76 0.06 -4.99 5.52
N VAL A 77 1.37 -4.90 5.33
CA VAL A 77 2.00 -3.84 4.53
C VAL A 77 2.96 -4.42 3.50
N ASP A 78 3.23 -3.64 2.47
CA ASP A 78 4.21 -3.99 1.44
C ASP A 78 5.29 -2.90 1.32
N ALA A 79 6.54 -3.33 1.17
CA ALA A 79 7.70 -2.43 1.07
C ALA A 79 8.02 -2.01 -0.38
N GLY A 80 7.28 -2.52 -1.36
CA GLY A 80 7.44 -2.15 -2.76
C GLY A 80 8.22 -3.19 -3.60
N ASP A 81 8.70 -2.74 -4.74
CA ASP A 81 9.38 -3.52 -5.77
C ASP A 81 8.49 -4.61 -6.40
N ASN A 82 7.32 -4.17 -6.88
CA ASN A 82 6.31 -5.05 -7.42
C ASN A 82 6.05 -4.89 -8.93
N PHE A 83 6.51 -3.78 -9.57
CA PHE A 83 6.10 -3.43 -10.93
C PHE A 83 7.09 -3.85 -12.01
N LEU A 84 8.21 -4.45 -11.65
CA LEU A 84 9.24 -4.85 -12.61
C LEU A 84 9.78 -6.24 -12.26
N GLY A 85 10.15 -7.05 -13.27
CA GLY A 85 10.94 -8.26 -13.06
C GLY A 85 10.29 -9.58 -13.46
N SER A 86 9.06 -9.59 -13.99
CA SER A 86 8.39 -10.80 -14.46
C SER A 86 7.65 -10.62 -15.78
N ASN A 87 7.25 -11.73 -16.42
CA ASN A 87 6.38 -11.67 -17.60
C ASN A 87 5.02 -11.05 -17.29
N ALA A 88 4.54 -11.17 -16.06
CA ALA A 88 3.27 -10.58 -15.66
C ALA A 88 3.38 -9.05 -15.56
N THR A 89 4.45 -8.52 -14.95
CA THR A 89 4.70 -7.08 -14.95
C THR A 89 4.93 -6.57 -16.36
N PHE A 90 5.78 -7.24 -17.15
CA PHE A 90 6.04 -6.86 -18.53
C PHE A 90 4.74 -6.75 -19.36
N TYR A 91 3.79 -7.66 -19.17
CA TYR A 91 2.52 -7.60 -19.87
C TYR A 91 1.75 -6.32 -19.52
N TYR A 92 1.62 -5.98 -18.24
CA TYR A 92 0.92 -4.76 -17.81
C TYR A 92 1.71 -3.49 -18.05
N ASP A 93 3.04 -3.56 -18.09
CA ASP A 93 3.88 -2.39 -18.33
C ASP A 93 3.86 -1.97 -19.80
N TYR A 94 3.89 -2.93 -20.72
CA TYR A 94 4.17 -2.66 -22.13
C TYR A 94 3.12 -3.21 -23.13
N ALA A 95 2.39 -4.26 -22.80
CA ALA A 95 1.42 -4.86 -23.70
C ALA A 95 -0.02 -4.38 -23.42
N ASP A 96 -0.47 -4.42 -22.19
CA ASP A 96 -1.78 -3.93 -21.77
C ASP A 96 -1.63 -2.64 -20.94
N THR A 97 -1.39 -1.54 -21.62
CA THR A 97 -1.19 -0.22 -20.99
C THR A 97 -2.50 0.50 -20.66
N LEU A 98 -3.64 -0.03 -21.07
CA LEU A 98 -4.96 0.60 -20.92
C LEU A 98 -5.76 0.05 -19.74
N SER A 99 -5.58 -1.21 -19.39
CA SER A 99 -6.26 -1.81 -18.24
C SER A 99 -5.72 -1.26 -16.92
N PRO A 100 -6.54 -1.25 -15.85
CA PRO A 100 -6.05 -0.97 -14.50
C PRO A 100 -4.91 -1.93 -14.14
N TYR A 101 -3.87 -1.41 -13.51
CA TYR A 101 -2.73 -2.23 -13.13
C TYR A 101 -3.15 -3.35 -12.17
N LEU A 102 -2.69 -4.58 -12.39
CA LEU A 102 -3.25 -5.74 -11.66
C LEU A 102 -2.86 -5.76 -10.18
N TYR A 103 -1.60 -5.44 -9.85
CA TYR A 103 -1.09 -5.56 -8.48
C TYR A 103 -1.94 -4.80 -7.44
N PRO A 104 -2.35 -3.53 -7.65
CA PRO A 104 -3.23 -2.83 -6.71
C PRO A 104 -4.55 -3.57 -6.42
N ARG A 105 -5.11 -4.25 -7.40
CA ARG A 105 -6.33 -5.05 -7.22
C ARG A 105 -6.07 -6.31 -6.40
N LEU A 106 -4.92 -6.95 -6.59
CA LEU A 106 -4.49 -8.07 -5.76
C LEU A 106 -4.23 -7.63 -4.31
N ALA A 107 -3.60 -6.46 -4.13
CA ALA A 107 -3.39 -5.86 -2.82
C ALA A 107 -4.72 -5.54 -2.11
N SER A 108 -5.70 -5.03 -2.84
CA SER A 108 -7.07 -4.81 -2.34
C SER A 108 -7.74 -6.12 -1.93
N TYR A 109 -7.66 -7.15 -2.77
CA TYR A 109 -8.18 -8.48 -2.46
C TYR A 109 -7.55 -9.06 -1.19
N MET A 110 -6.24 -8.92 -1.01
CA MET A 110 -5.51 -9.34 0.19
C MET A 110 -5.72 -8.44 1.39
N LYS A 111 -6.36 -7.28 1.21
CA LYS A 111 -6.60 -6.27 2.25
C LYS A 111 -5.31 -5.76 2.86
N TYR A 112 -4.40 -5.29 2.01
CA TYR A 112 -3.23 -4.54 2.46
C TYR A 112 -3.65 -3.24 3.14
N ASP A 113 -3.02 -2.91 4.24
CA ASP A 113 -3.25 -1.67 4.98
C ASP A 113 -2.51 -0.48 4.35
N ALA A 114 -1.36 -0.74 3.71
CA ALA A 114 -0.61 0.21 2.90
C ALA A 114 0.42 -0.52 2.03
N VAL A 115 0.83 0.12 0.93
CA VAL A 115 1.91 -0.31 0.04
C VAL A 115 2.86 0.86 -0.13
N ALA A 116 4.16 0.66 0.06
CA ALA A 116 5.18 1.64 -0.29
C ALA A 116 5.60 1.47 -1.76
N ALA A 117 6.04 2.55 -2.39
CA ALA A 117 6.72 2.46 -3.67
C ALA A 117 8.20 2.13 -3.44
N GLY A 118 8.65 1.02 -3.98
CA GLY A 118 10.05 0.62 -3.97
C GLY A 118 10.84 1.26 -5.11
N HIS A 119 12.13 0.96 -5.18
CA HIS A 119 13.03 1.46 -6.21
C HIS A 119 12.59 0.99 -7.62
N CYS A 120 12.38 -0.30 -7.80
CA CYS A 120 12.00 -0.89 -9.09
C CYS A 120 10.61 -0.43 -9.56
N ASP A 121 9.74 0.00 -8.66
CA ASP A 121 8.43 0.54 -9.02
C ASP A 121 8.58 1.84 -9.81
N PHE A 122 9.55 2.69 -9.45
CA PHE A 122 9.86 3.91 -10.20
C PHE A 122 10.63 3.64 -11.49
N GLU A 123 11.51 2.64 -11.50
CA GLU A 123 12.28 2.24 -12.68
C GLU A 123 11.35 1.81 -13.83
N ALA A 124 10.18 1.28 -13.53
CA ALA A 124 9.15 0.97 -14.51
C ALA A 124 8.61 2.20 -15.27
N GLY A 125 8.87 3.42 -14.78
CA GLY A 125 8.53 4.68 -15.40
C GLY A 125 7.13 5.21 -15.12
N HIS A 126 6.90 6.48 -15.43
CA HIS A 126 5.65 7.21 -15.19
C HIS A 126 4.41 6.48 -15.72
N GLY A 127 4.48 5.91 -16.92
CA GLY A 127 3.33 5.18 -17.51
C GLY A 127 2.85 4.01 -16.66
N VAL A 128 3.73 3.45 -15.84
CA VAL A 128 3.44 2.30 -14.96
C VAL A 128 3.03 2.77 -13.58
N TYR A 129 3.91 3.47 -12.86
CA TYR A 129 3.64 3.79 -11.46
C TYR A 129 2.49 4.80 -11.27
N ASP A 130 2.26 5.71 -12.21
CA ASP A 130 1.11 6.62 -12.15
C ASP A 130 -0.21 5.87 -12.34
N ARG A 131 -0.25 4.93 -13.29
CA ARG A 131 -1.41 4.07 -13.50
C ARG A 131 -1.66 3.14 -12.32
N ALA A 132 -0.60 2.60 -11.72
CA ALA A 132 -0.70 1.81 -10.51
C ALA A 132 -1.22 2.64 -9.34
N ALA A 133 -0.70 3.86 -9.13
CA ALA A 133 -1.14 4.78 -8.09
C ALA A 133 -2.62 5.16 -8.24
N GLU A 134 -3.07 5.43 -9.48
CA GLU A 134 -4.48 5.69 -9.75
C GLU A 134 -5.35 4.46 -9.43
N THR A 135 -4.86 3.26 -9.72
CA THR A 135 -5.57 2.02 -9.39
C THR A 135 -5.61 1.80 -7.88
N PHE A 136 -4.50 1.99 -7.16
CA PHE A 136 -4.46 1.95 -5.69
C PHE A 136 -5.48 2.92 -5.07
N ARG A 137 -5.54 4.14 -5.60
CA ARG A 137 -6.50 5.16 -5.14
C ARG A 137 -7.95 4.68 -5.32
N LYS A 138 -8.28 4.07 -6.45
CA LYS A 138 -9.62 3.50 -6.72
C LYS A 138 -9.95 2.32 -5.81
N GLU A 139 -8.97 1.50 -5.51
CA GLU A 139 -9.10 0.34 -4.62
C GLU A 139 -9.07 0.74 -3.13
N GLY A 140 -8.80 2.01 -2.80
CA GLY A 140 -8.76 2.51 -1.42
C GLY A 140 -7.54 2.06 -0.63
N ILE A 141 -6.46 1.64 -1.31
CA ILE A 141 -5.19 1.24 -0.68
C ILE A 141 -4.22 2.41 -0.74
N PRO A 142 -3.68 2.87 0.40
CA PRO A 142 -2.64 3.90 0.43
C PRO A 142 -1.37 3.44 -0.28
N PHE A 143 -0.92 4.21 -1.30
CA PHE A 143 0.35 4.01 -1.98
C PHE A 143 1.30 5.13 -1.55
N LEU A 144 2.41 4.76 -0.91
CA LEU A 144 3.20 5.66 -0.08
C LEU A 144 4.62 5.85 -0.62
N ALA A 145 5.03 7.11 -0.79
CA ALA A 145 6.42 7.53 -1.03
C ALA A 145 6.58 9.00 -0.60
N GLY A 146 6.62 9.23 0.71
CA GLY A 146 6.54 10.57 1.30
C GLY A 146 7.74 11.48 1.06
N ASN A 147 8.85 10.93 0.60
CA ASN A 147 10.05 11.68 0.22
C ASN A 147 10.13 12.02 -1.27
N VAL A 148 9.18 11.57 -2.10
CA VAL A 148 9.15 11.92 -3.51
C VAL A 148 8.40 13.22 -3.70
N VAL A 149 9.07 14.22 -4.25
CA VAL A 149 8.49 15.55 -4.50
C VAL A 149 8.64 15.94 -5.97
N ARG A 150 7.78 16.86 -6.41
CA ARG A 150 7.84 17.46 -7.74
C ARG A 150 8.94 18.52 -7.80
N THR A 151 9.77 18.47 -8.79
CA THR A 151 10.86 19.47 -8.98
C THR A 151 10.33 20.86 -9.31
N ASP A 152 9.13 20.98 -9.92
CA ASP A 152 8.55 22.25 -10.34
C ASP A 152 7.96 23.07 -9.18
N ASN A 153 7.52 22.44 -8.11
CA ASN A 153 6.80 23.14 -7.03
C ASN A 153 7.06 22.59 -5.62
N GLY A 154 7.92 21.58 -5.45
CA GLY A 154 8.29 20.96 -4.17
C GLY A 154 7.13 20.23 -3.47
N LYS A 155 5.98 20.02 -4.13
CA LYS A 155 4.86 19.29 -3.54
C LYS A 155 5.10 17.80 -3.61
N ARG A 156 4.66 17.09 -2.56
CA ARG A 156 4.71 15.64 -2.54
C ARG A 156 3.96 15.04 -3.72
N TYR A 157 4.56 14.03 -4.33
CA TYR A 157 3.98 13.31 -5.46
C TYR A 157 3.00 12.24 -4.98
N PHE A 158 3.39 11.52 -3.92
CA PHE A 158 2.59 10.47 -3.26
C PHE A 158 2.28 10.83 -1.81
N GLN A 159 1.43 10.02 -1.19
CA GLN A 159 1.15 10.14 0.24
C GLN A 159 2.38 9.80 1.08
N THR A 160 2.56 10.49 2.20
CA THR A 160 3.62 10.17 3.18
C THR A 160 3.27 8.97 4.03
N GLY A 161 1.99 8.82 4.36
CA GLY A 161 1.55 7.78 5.27
C GLY A 161 0.04 7.75 5.45
N THR A 162 -0.40 6.81 6.25
CA THR A 162 -1.80 6.61 6.61
C THR A 162 -1.92 6.24 8.08
N ILE A 163 -3.12 6.33 8.63
CA ILE A 163 -3.45 5.83 9.98
C ILE A 163 -4.52 4.76 9.82
N VAL A 164 -4.20 3.56 10.28
CA VAL A 164 -5.15 2.45 10.35
C VAL A 164 -5.58 2.20 11.79
N LYS A 165 -6.79 1.68 11.98
CA LYS A 165 -7.28 1.28 13.30
C LYS A 165 -7.35 -0.23 13.35
N LYS A 166 -6.57 -0.82 14.27
CA LYS A 166 -6.50 -2.28 14.49
C LYS A 166 -6.79 -2.58 15.95
N ASN A 167 -7.79 -3.37 16.22
CA ASN A 167 -8.24 -3.72 17.58
C ASN A 167 -8.37 -2.50 18.50
N GLY A 168 -8.88 -1.39 17.97
CA GLY A 168 -9.01 -0.13 18.70
C GLY A 168 -7.76 0.76 18.69
N VAL A 169 -6.57 0.21 18.46
CA VAL A 169 -5.30 0.94 18.40
C VAL A 169 -5.16 1.69 17.07
N LYS A 170 -4.77 2.96 17.12
CA LYS A 170 -4.38 3.74 15.93
C LYS A 170 -2.91 3.50 15.63
N VAL A 171 -2.62 2.98 14.45
CA VAL A 171 -1.26 2.71 13.98
C VAL A 171 -0.97 3.62 12.80
N ALA A 172 0.07 4.45 12.92
CA ALA A 172 0.57 5.26 11.81
C ALA A 172 1.53 4.42 10.97
N ILE A 173 1.31 4.39 9.66
CA ILE A 173 2.17 3.74 8.67
C ILE A 173 2.75 4.83 7.79
N LEU A 174 4.08 4.93 7.73
CA LEU A 174 4.80 5.88 6.88
C LEU A 174 5.54 5.11 5.80
N GLY A 175 5.53 5.61 4.56
CA GLY A 175 6.23 5.01 3.44
C GLY A 175 7.23 5.97 2.82
N TYR A 176 8.44 5.47 2.60
CA TYR A 176 9.54 6.19 1.95
C TYR A 176 10.19 5.26 0.95
N THR A 177 10.70 5.83 -0.14
CA THR A 177 11.51 5.11 -1.13
C THR A 177 13.00 5.46 -0.99
N ASN A 178 13.85 4.82 -1.79
CA ASN A 178 15.28 5.14 -1.82
C ASN A 178 15.50 6.61 -2.22
N ALA A 179 16.27 7.35 -1.43
CA ALA A 179 16.57 8.75 -1.70
C ALA A 179 17.43 8.95 -2.95
N ASP A 180 18.17 7.93 -3.38
CA ASP A 180 19.06 7.98 -4.54
C ASP A 180 18.38 7.58 -5.87
N ASN A 181 17.05 7.38 -5.88
CA ASN A 181 16.31 6.94 -7.08
C ASN A 181 16.64 7.76 -8.32
N ALA A 182 16.66 9.09 -8.21
CA ALA A 182 16.96 9.99 -9.32
C ALA A 182 18.37 9.79 -9.90
N ALA A 183 19.33 9.29 -9.12
CA ALA A 183 20.69 9.02 -9.54
C ALA A 183 20.89 7.59 -10.08
N LEU A 184 20.04 6.66 -9.70
CA LEU A 184 20.20 5.23 -9.96
C LEU A 184 19.43 4.75 -11.19
N MET A 185 18.43 5.49 -11.66
CA MET A 185 17.59 5.09 -12.78
C MET A 185 17.67 6.02 -13.98
N ASP A 186 17.08 5.60 -15.09
CA ASP A 186 16.98 6.43 -16.29
C ASP A 186 16.22 7.73 -15.97
N LYS A 187 16.72 8.85 -16.48
CA LYS A 187 16.13 10.17 -16.26
C LYS A 187 14.67 10.28 -16.71
N SER A 188 14.28 9.52 -17.72
CA SER A 188 12.89 9.51 -18.20
C SER A 188 11.95 8.83 -17.21
N ALA A 189 12.43 7.82 -16.51
CA ALA A 189 11.64 7.09 -15.53
C ALA A 189 11.28 7.94 -14.29
N TYR A 190 12.14 8.89 -13.93
CA TYR A 190 11.98 9.74 -12.74
C TYR A 190 11.90 11.23 -13.06
N SER A 191 11.52 11.56 -14.29
CA SER A 191 11.48 12.92 -14.81
C SER A 191 10.48 13.80 -14.03
N GLY A 192 10.94 14.99 -13.60
CA GLY A 192 10.12 15.93 -12.83
C GLY A 192 9.94 15.56 -11.34
N LEU A 193 10.68 14.56 -10.84
CA LEU A 193 10.67 14.12 -9.44
C LEU A 193 12.07 14.23 -8.81
N GLU A 194 12.12 14.39 -7.51
CA GLU A 194 13.29 14.36 -6.65
C GLU A 194 12.99 13.77 -5.28
#